data_e98d5c24f5120e0634609e557050e01d
#
_entry.id   e98d5c24f5120e0634609e557050e01d
#
_cell.length_a   1.000
_cell.length_b   1.000
_cell.length_c   1.000
_cell.angle_alpha   90.00
_cell.angle_beta   90.00
_cell.angle_gamma   90.00
#
_symmetry.space_group_name_H-M   'P 1'
#
loop_
_entity.id
_entity.type
_entity.pdbx_description
1 polymer ?
#
loop_
_entity_poly.entity_id
_entity_poly.type
_entity_poly.pdbx_seq_one_letter_code
_entity_poly.pdbx_strand_id
1 'polypeptide(L)'
;MNEITKSSDNYFFGHPKGLVTLFLTEMWERMSFYGMRGLLVLFMTREVIDGGLNLDPVTAMAIYGIYGASVYFLCVPGGWVADKIFGAQRTVLYGAVIITLGHYVLAIPYEKTFFLGLVLVSIGTGLLKPNISTIVGQLYKPGDLRIDSGYTIFYMSINIGSMLGFLVCGYLGEKVGWHWGFGAAGVGMTFGVIQYIFSKDSLGDAGLIPSLEEEENQSRYFSNFLIGSVLLSLLIISAFLGLWTIDPQVLNQLIVYLILLVAVFYFVYLYLFAGLNKAEKGNISMLLLLFIGSVLFWAGFDQGGSSLNLFAKDYTDLFIFGWEMPATFLQVANPLMVVIFAPFFAAFWINLGKRNLDLDTPQKFALGCFLMAIGFFVMIFGVEVALENEKAGVKWLLLTYLFHTLGELCLSPVGLSATAKYSPKRYKGQMMGIWFLSSSLAAGLAGLLASKSFESGISSMPDLFTQIIIALCAVGLLLLVSNRFIKATELTEEEKGVL
;
A
#
# COMPACT_ATOMS: atom_id res chain seq x y z
N MET A 1 -23.48 34.44 -32.36
CA MET A 1 -23.84 33.02 -32.54
C MET A 1 -22.54 32.24 -32.36
N ASN A 2 -22.28 31.79 -31.15
CA ASN A 2 -21.06 31.05 -30.84
C ASN A 2 -21.27 29.61 -31.27
N GLU A 3 -20.45 29.16 -32.21
CA GLU A 3 -20.31 27.74 -32.54
C GLU A 3 -19.80 27.04 -31.27
N ILE A 4 -20.71 26.36 -30.59
CA ILE A 4 -20.37 25.33 -29.61
C ILE A 4 -19.81 24.18 -30.45
N THR A 5 -18.49 24.16 -30.63
CA THR A 5 -17.79 22.97 -31.12
C THR A 5 -18.16 21.82 -30.16
N LYS A 6 -19.05 20.96 -30.60
CA LYS A 6 -19.27 19.64 -30.02
C LYS A 6 -17.96 18.87 -30.14
N SER A 7 -17.08 18.99 -29.14
CA SER A 7 -16.07 17.97 -28.92
C SER A 7 -16.86 16.70 -28.55
N SER A 8 -16.77 15.68 -29.39
CA SER A 8 -17.27 14.35 -29.12
C SER A 8 -16.38 13.68 -28.06
N ASP A 9 -16.35 14.27 -26.89
CA ASP A 9 -15.63 13.70 -25.73
C ASP A 9 -16.40 12.45 -25.31
N ASN A 10 -15.88 11.29 -25.71
CA ASN A 10 -16.34 10.02 -25.20
C ASN A 10 -16.02 9.97 -23.70
N TYR A 11 -17.00 10.27 -22.87
CA TYR A 11 -16.90 10.26 -21.42
C TYR A 11 -17.11 8.84 -20.87
N PHE A 12 -16.31 8.48 -19.86
CA PHE A 12 -16.52 7.28 -19.04
C PHE A 12 -17.23 7.68 -17.74
N PHE A 13 -18.48 7.33 -17.60
CA PHE A 13 -19.33 7.80 -16.48
C PHE A 13 -19.26 9.32 -16.25
N GLY A 14 -19.15 10.11 -17.32
CA GLY A 14 -19.00 11.56 -17.24
C GLY A 14 -17.58 12.07 -16.97
N HIS A 15 -16.58 11.20 -16.91
CA HIS A 15 -15.16 11.52 -16.70
C HIS A 15 -14.33 11.44 -17.97
N PRO A 16 -13.12 12.06 -18.02
CA PRO A 16 -12.22 11.98 -19.16
C PRO A 16 -11.94 10.53 -19.58
N LYS A 17 -11.89 10.25 -20.88
CA LYS A 17 -11.68 8.91 -21.44
C LYS A 17 -10.40 8.24 -20.92
N GLY A 18 -9.34 9.01 -20.65
CA GLY A 18 -8.09 8.53 -20.09
C GLY A 18 -8.25 7.84 -18.73
N LEU A 19 -9.32 8.13 -17.98
CA LEU A 19 -9.57 7.48 -16.70
C LEU A 19 -9.81 5.97 -16.87
N VAL A 20 -10.42 5.50 -17.98
CA VAL A 20 -10.58 4.06 -18.27
C VAL A 20 -9.23 3.39 -18.42
N THR A 21 -8.31 4.04 -19.15
CA THR A 21 -6.95 3.53 -19.36
C THR A 21 -6.25 3.32 -18.03
N LEU A 22 -6.31 4.32 -17.15
CA LEU A 22 -5.66 4.25 -15.83
C LEU A 22 -6.38 3.26 -14.90
N PHE A 23 -7.71 3.22 -14.92
CA PHE A 23 -8.52 2.25 -14.16
C PHE A 23 -8.14 0.82 -14.50
N LEU A 24 -8.12 0.45 -15.79
CA LEU A 24 -7.79 -0.91 -16.21
C LEU A 24 -6.32 -1.24 -15.94
N THR A 25 -5.41 -0.30 -16.14
CA THR A 25 -3.98 -0.51 -15.87
C THR A 25 -3.73 -0.77 -14.38
N GLU A 26 -4.32 0.06 -13.49
CA GLU A 26 -4.25 -0.15 -12.05
C GLU A 26 -4.91 -1.47 -11.64
N MET A 27 -6.07 -1.79 -12.19
CA MET A 27 -6.77 -3.05 -11.89
C MET A 27 -5.91 -4.28 -12.19
N TRP A 28 -5.27 -4.33 -13.36
CA TRP A 28 -4.38 -5.45 -13.73
C TRP A 28 -3.12 -5.49 -12.87
N GLU A 29 -2.55 -4.32 -12.58
CA GLU A 29 -1.38 -4.22 -11.71
C GLU A 29 -1.74 -4.67 -10.29
N ARG A 30 -2.87 -4.24 -9.73
CA ARG A 30 -3.34 -4.67 -8.42
C ARG A 30 -3.69 -6.16 -8.37
N MET A 31 -4.30 -6.69 -9.43
CA MET A 31 -4.52 -8.13 -9.57
C MET A 31 -3.21 -8.91 -9.46
N SER A 32 -2.19 -8.49 -10.18
CA SER A 32 -0.89 -9.16 -10.16
C SER A 32 -0.19 -9.03 -8.80
N PHE A 33 -0.21 -7.84 -8.21
CA PHE A 33 0.41 -7.55 -6.92
C PHE A 33 -0.23 -8.34 -5.78
N TYR A 34 -1.55 -8.21 -5.59
CA TYR A 34 -2.25 -8.88 -4.49
C TYR A 34 -2.34 -10.40 -4.71
N GLY A 35 -2.46 -10.84 -5.95
CA GLY A 35 -2.43 -12.27 -6.28
C GLY A 35 -1.12 -12.92 -5.89
N MET A 36 0.01 -12.33 -6.25
CA MET A 36 1.34 -12.80 -5.85
C MET A 36 1.54 -12.66 -4.33
N ARG A 37 1.17 -11.50 -3.75
CA ARG A 37 1.34 -11.24 -2.32
C ARG A 37 0.58 -12.25 -1.45
N GLY A 38 -0.63 -12.65 -1.85
CA GLY A 38 -1.42 -13.67 -1.14
C GLY A 38 -0.75 -15.04 -1.10
N LEU A 39 0.02 -15.39 -2.14
CA LEU A 39 0.76 -16.64 -2.22
C LEU A 39 2.13 -16.59 -1.53
N LEU A 40 2.71 -15.39 -1.33
CA LEU A 40 4.11 -15.21 -1.04
C LEU A 40 4.59 -15.98 0.20
N VAL A 41 3.95 -15.74 1.36
CA VAL A 41 4.33 -16.42 2.61
C VAL A 41 3.99 -17.91 2.55
N LEU A 42 2.84 -18.26 1.98
CA LEU A 42 2.41 -19.66 1.85
C LEU A 42 3.39 -20.48 1.00
N PHE A 43 3.86 -19.92 -0.13
CA PHE A 43 4.86 -20.57 -0.99
C PHE A 43 6.20 -20.72 -0.29
N MET A 44 6.67 -19.67 0.41
CA MET A 44 7.96 -19.70 1.09
C MET A 44 8.01 -20.74 2.23
N THR A 45 6.91 -20.93 2.94
CA THR A 45 6.86 -21.83 4.11
C THR A 45 6.45 -23.27 3.76
N ARG A 46 5.89 -23.52 2.57
CA ARG A 46 5.46 -24.88 2.17
C ARG A 46 6.67 -25.77 1.88
N GLU A 47 6.52 -27.05 2.19
CA GLU A 47 7.56 -28.07 1.96
C GLU A 47 7.95 -28.17 0.48
N VAL A 48 9.19 -28.57 0.22
CA VAL A 48 9.72 -28.73 -1.16
C VAL A 48 8.95 -29.79 -1.94
N ILE A 49 8.47 -30.84 -1.28
CA ILE A 49 7.66 -31.90 -1.90
C ILE A 49 6.34 -31.36 -2.44
N ASP A 50 5.81 -30.30 -1.83
CA ASP A 50 4.61 -29.58 -2.26
C ASP A 50 4.93 -28.40 -3.18
N GLY A 51 6.16 -28.31 -3.66
CA GLY A 51 6.65 -27.28 -4.58
C GLY A 51 6.97 -25.93 -3.93
N GLY A 52 7.04 -25.85 -2.59
CA GLY A 52 7.44 -24.65 -1.85
C GLY A 52 8.95 -24.53 -1.63
N LEU A 53 9.38 -23.51 -0.88
CA LEU A 53 10.79 -23.26 -0.56
C LEU A 53 11.23 -23.87 0.79
N ASN A 54 10.31 -24.34 1.60
CA ASN A 54 10.56 -24.88 2.95
C ASN A 54 11.38 -23.94 3.86
N LEU A 55 11.15 -22.63 3.71
CA LEU A 55 11.73 -21.66 4.62
C LEU A 55 10.98 -21.70 5.96
N ASP A 56 11.70 -21.45 7.04
CA ASP A 56 11.04 -21.27 8.32
C ASP A 56 10.14 -20.02 8.31
N PRO A 57 9.02 -20.02 9.07
CA PRO A 57 8.07 -18.91 9.05
C PRO A 57 8.69 -17.55 9.41
N VAL A 58 9.69 -17.54 10.29
CA VAL A 58 10.38 -16.31 10.73
C VAL A 58 11.11 -15.65 9.58
N THR A 59 11.89 -16.44 8.82
CA THR A 59 12.58 -16.00 7.60
C THR A 59 11.59 -15.57 6.51
N ALA A 60 10.52 -16.35 6.29
CA ALA A 60 9.51 -16.01 5.28
C ALA A 60 8.81 -14.67 5.57
N MET A 61 8.48 -14.40 6.83
CA MET A 61 7.88 -13.14 7.25
C MET A 61 8.85 -11.95 7.16
N ALA A 62 10.13 -12.16 7.43
CA ALA A 62 11.15 -11.13 7.25
C ALA A 62 11.27 -10.76 5.75
N ILE A 63 11.31 -11.75 4.85
CA ILE A 63 11.34 -11.52 3.39
C ILE A 63 10.07 -10.80 2.92
N TYR A 64 8.90 -11.17 3.43
CA TYR A 64 7.64 -10.48 3.15
C TYR A 64 7.70 -9.01 3.57
N GLY A 65 8.24 -8.71 4.74
CA GLY A 65 8.44 -7.35 5.23
C GLY A 65 9.41 -6.54 4.35
N ILE A 66 10.55 -7.13 3.97
CA ILE A 66 11.53 -6.53 3.06
C ILE A 66 10.88 -6.19 1.72
N TYR A 67 10.13 -7.15 1.14
CA TYR A 67 9.44 -6.95 -0.12
C TYR A 67 8.45 -5.79 -0.04
N GLY A 68 7.55 -5.80 0.95
CA GLY A 68 6.55 -4.75 1.16
C GLY A 68 7.18 -3.37 1.39
N ALA A 69 8.21 -3.30 2.25
CA ALA A 69 8.95 -2.07 2.51
C ALA A 69 9.63 -1.53 1.24
N SER A 70 10.26 -2.40 0.46
CA SER A 70 10.96 -2.04 -0.78
C SER A 70 10.02 -1.49 -1.84
N VAL A 71 8.84 -2.10 -2.03
CA VAL A 71 7.84 -1.65 -2.99
C VAL A 71 7.45 -0.18 -2.76
N TYR A 72 7.15 0.18 -1.51
CA TYR A 72 6.73 1.55 -1.19
C TYR A 72 7.92 2.52 -1.11
N PHE A 73 9.09 2.08 -0.65
CA PHE A 73 10.29 2.89 -0.63
C PHE A 73 10.72 3.30 -2.06
N LEU A 74 10.66 2.38 -3.00
CA LEU A 74 11.01 2.62 -4.40
C LEU A 74 10.03 3.55 -5.13
N CYS A 75 8.86 3.84 -4.57
CA CYS A 75 7.96 4.87 -5.10
C CYS A 75 8.61 6.28 -5.08
N VAL A 76 9.52 6.54 -4.13
CA VAL A 76 10.20 7.84 -4.03
C VAL A 76 11.15 8.08 -5.22
N PRO A 77 12.14 7.21 -5.50
CA PRO A 77 12.94 7.36 -6.72
C PRO A 77 12.14 7.16 -8.00
N GLY A 78 11.06 6.36 -8.00
CA GLY A 78 10.19 6.15 -9.15
C GLY A 78 9.45 7.41 -9.58
N GLY A 79 8.95 8.21 -8.63
CA GLY A 79 8.39 9.54 -8.89
C GLY A 79 9.44 10.50 -9.45
N TRP A 80 10.64 10.53 -8.85
CA TRP A 80 11.74 11.35 -9.33
C TRP A 80 12.15 11.02 -10.78
N VAL A 81 12.17 9.73 -11.14
CA VAL A 81 12.46 9.29 -12.52
C VAL A 81 11.43 9.83 -13.50
N ALA A 82 10.15 9.83 -13.14
CA ALA A 82 9.10 10.41 -13.96
C ALA A 82 9.24 11.92 -14.10
N ASP A 83 9.47 12.62 -12.98
CA ASP A 83 9.52 14.08 -12.95
C ASP A 83 10.73 14.65 -13.69
N LYS A 84 11.88 13.97 -13.65
CA LYS A 84 13.15 14.52 -14.16
C LYS A 84 13.66 13.87 -15.43
N ILE A 85 13.14 12.67 -15.83
CA ILE A 85 13.75 11.91 -16.92
C ILE A 85 12.77 11.54 -18.03
N PHE A 86 11.72 10.75 -17.74
CA PHE A 86 10.91 10.13 -18.79
C PHE A 86 9.50 10.70 -18.95
N GLY A 87 8.98 11.43 -17.97
CA GLY A 87 7.55 11.73 -17.82
C GLY A 87 6.76 10.55 -17.24
N ALA A 88 5.62 10.84 -16.62
CA ALA A 88 4.83 9.84 -15.90
C ALA A 88 4.30 8.73 -16.82
N GLN A 89 3.82 9.05 -18.04
CA GLN A 89 3.28 8.04 -18.97
C GLN A 89 4.30 6.96 -19.34
N ARG A 90 5.53 7.35 -19.66
CA ARG A 90 6.60 6.39 -20.03
C ARG A 90 7.06 5.61 -18.82
N THR A 91 7.15 6.26 -17.67
CA THR A 91 7.57 5.61 -16.43
C THR A 91 6.57 4.56 -15.98
N VAL A 92 5.26 4.81 -16.14
CA VAL A 92 4.20 3.81 -15.91
C VAL A 92 4.36 2.61 -16.85
N LEU A 93 4.60 2.85 -18.15
CA LEU A 93 4.81 1.75 -19.11
C LEU A 93 6.03 0.91 -18.78
N TYR A 94 7.17 1.55 -18.48
CA TYR A 94 8.40 0.81 -18.10
C TYR A 94 8.20 0.02 -16.82
N GLY A 95 7.56 0.62 -15.81
CA GLY A 95 7.18 -0.08 -14.58
C GLY A 95 6.31 -1.30 -14.85
N ALA A 96 5.27 -1.15 -15.68
CA ALA A 96 4.36 -2.24 -16.06
C ALA A 96 5.09 -3.40 -16.76
N VAL A 97 6.01 -3.11 -17.69
CA VAL A 97 6.83 -4.13 -18.37
C VAL A 97 7.74 -4.85 -17.38
N ILE A 98 8.40 -4.12 -16.48
CA ILE A 98 9.30 -4.72 -15.47
C ILE A 98 8.51 -5.60 -14.50
N ILE A 99 7.31 -5.19 -14.05
CA ILE A 99 6.41 -6.02 -13.23
C ILE A 99 6.06 -7.31 -13.97
N THR A 100 5.68 -7.20 -15.23
CA THR A 100 5.32 -8.36 -16.07
C THR A 100 6.47 -9.37 -16.14
N LEU A 101 7.67 -8.89 -16.44
CA LEU A 101 8.89 -9.72 -16.46
C LEU A 101 9.16 -10.35 -15.09
N GLY A 102 9.01 -9.57 -14.01
CA GLY A 102 9.16 -10.04 -12.64
C GLY A 102 8.24 -11.21 -12.31
N HIS A 103 6.96 -11.14 -12.67
CA HIS A 103 6.01 -12.23 -12.46
C HIS A 103 6.33 -13.48 -13.29
N TYR A 104 6.77 -13.33 -14.54
CA TYR A 104 7.21 -14.50 -15.32
C TYR A 104 8.49 -15.13 -14.76
N VAL A 105 9.40 -14.32 -14.22
CA VAL A 105 10.60 -14.83 -13.53
C VAL A 105 10.22 -15.56 -12.24
N LEU A 106 9.22 -15.08 -11.48
CA LEU A 106 8.64 -15.78 -10.32
C LEU A 106 8.01 -17.13 -10.71
N ALA A 107 7.45 -17.24 -11.91
CA ALA A 107 6.83 -18.45 -12.40
C ALA A 107 7.84 -19.55 -12.79
N ILE A 108 9.14 -19.26 -12.86
CA ILE A 108 10.19 -20.25 -13.12
C ILE A 108 10.47 -21.02 -11.81
N PRO A 109 10.37 -22.36 -11.80
CA PRO A 109 10.52 -23.18 -10.59
C PRO A 109 11.99 -23.30 -10.15
N TYR A 110 12.61 -22.19 -9.76
CA TYR A 110 13.98 -22.13 -9.27
C TYR A 110 14.10 -21.05 -8.20
N GLU A 111 14.71 -21.37 -7.08
CA GLU A 111 14.78 -20.47 -5.90
C GLU A 111 15.38 -19.09 -6.23
N LYS A 112 16.48 -19.05 -6.96
CA LYS A 112 17.13 -17.77 -7.30
C LYS A 112 16.24 -16.90 -8.18
N THR A 113 15.47 -17.50 -9.11
CA THR A 113 14.55 -16.73 -9.96
C THR A 113 13.39 -16.14 -9.14
N PHE A 114 12.96 -16.84 -8.09
CA PHE A 114 11.96 -16.31 -7.18
C PHE A 114 12.41 -14.98 -6.55
N PHE A 115 13.58 -14.92 -5.94
CA PHE A 115 14.10 -13.67 -5.36
C PHE A 115 14.35 -12.58 -6.42
N LEU A 116 14.84 -12.94 -7.59
CA LEU A 116 15.02 -12.00 -8.71
C LEU A 116 13.66 -11.40 -9.14
N GLY A 117 12.64 -12.25 -9.23
CA GLY A 117 11.30 -11.82 -9.56
C GLY A 117 10.73 -10.81 -8.55
N LEU A 118 10.94 -11.03 -7.23
CA LEU A 118 10.53 -10.08 -6.19
C LEU A 118 11.23 -8.73 -6.34
N VAL A 119 12.51 -8.72 -6.66
CA VAL A 119 13.28 -7.48 -6.91
C VAL A 119 12.71 -6.74 -8.12
N LEU A 120 12.45 -7.45 -9.23
CA LEU A 120 11.90 -6.84 -10.45
C LEU A 120 10.50 -6.28 -10.19
N VAL A 121 9.62 -7.02 -9.52
CA VAL A 121 8.27 -6.53 -9.18
C VAL A 121 8.36 -5.29 -8.29
N SER A 122 9.26 -5.26 -7.30
CA SER A 122 9.44 -4.10 -6.43
C SER A 122 9.89 -2.86 -7.21
N ILE A 123 10.87 -2.99 -8.10
CA ILE A 123 11.36 -1.89 -8.95
C ILE A 123 10.24 -1.41 -9.88
N GLY A 124 9.55 -2.33 -10.56
CA GLY A 124 8.50 -1.99 -11.49
C GLY A 124 7.31 -1.29 -10.82
N THR A 125 6.87 -1.77 -9.65
CA THR A 125 5.79 -1.15 -8.86
C THR A 125 6.22 0.23 -8.35
N GLY A 126 7.47 0.40 -7.92
CA GLY A 126 8.02 1.69 -7.54
C GLY A 126 7.96 2.72 -8.68
N LEU A 127 8.20 2.30 -9.92
CA LEU A 127 8.07 3.16 -11.10
C LEU A 127 6.60 3.43 -11.48
N LEU A 128 5.72 2.45 -11.38
CA LEU A 128 4.34 2.57 -11.85
C LEU A 128 3.44 3.33 -10.85
N LYS A 129 3.43 2.90 -9.59
CA LYS A 129 2.40 3.27 -8.61
C LYS A 129 2.29 4.77 -8.32
N PRO A 130 3.36 5.53 -8.03
CA PRO A 130 3.25 6.96 -7.78
C PRO A 130 2.80 7.73 -9.03
N ASN A 131 3.22 7.29 -10.19
CA ASN A 131 3.06 8.00 -11.45
C ASN A 131 1.67 7.84 -12.06
N ILE A 132 1.07 6.65 -11.96
CA ILE A 132 -0.30 6.43 -12.45
C ILE A 132 -1.30 7.30 -11.69
N SER A 133 -1.16 7.45 -10.37
CA SER A 133 -2.00 8.31 -9.55
C SER A 133 -1.82 9.80 -9.90
N THR A 134 -0.60 10.22 -10.25
CA THR A 134 -0.30 11.59 -10.71
C THR A 134 -1.02 11.89 -12.02
N ILE A 135 -1.00 10.94 -12.98
CA ILE A 135 -1.68 11.12 -14.27
C ILE A 135 -3.20 11.27 -14.06
N VAL A 136 -3.82 10.52 -13.11
CA VAL A 136 -5.25 10.69 -12.79
C VAL A 136 -5.58 12.14 -12.47
N GLY A 137 -4.80 12.78 -11.61
CA GLY A 137 -4.99 14.19 -11.26
C GLY A 137 -4.85 15.15 -12.45
N GLN A 138 -3.92 14.84 -13.35
CA GLN A 138 -3.64 15.68 -14.53
C GLN A 138 -4.67 15.55 -15.67
N LEU A 139 -5.56 14.54 -15.63
CA LEU A 139 -6.68 14.44 -16.57
C LEU A 139 -7.75 15.54 -16.36
N TYR A 140 -7.74 16.18 -15.21
CA TYR A 140 -8.74 17.18 -14.82
C TYR A 140 -8.13 18.58 -14.85
N LYS A 141 -8.93 19.56 -15.32
CA LYS A 141 -8.53 20.97 -15.27
C LYS A 141 -8.53 21.46 -13.81
N PRO A 142 -7.70 22.44 -13.48
CA PRO A 142 -7.74 23.07 -12.14
C PRO A 142 -9.16 23.56 -11.81
N GLY A 143 -9.70 23.15 -10.66
CA GLY A 143 -11.05 23.51 -10.22
C GLY A 143 -12.17 22.60 -10.75
N ASP A 144 -11.88 21.53 -11.47
CA ASP A 144 -12.89 20.57 -11.92
C ASP A 144 -13.43 19.77 -10.72
N LEU A 145 -14.72 19.95 -10.41
CA LEU A 145 -15.40 19.29 -9.28
C LEU A 145 -15.48 17.76 -9.39
N ARG A 146 -15.21 17.20 -10.58
CA ARG A 146 -15.25 15.75 -10.82
C ARG A 146 -14.00 15.02 -10.37
N ILE A 147 -12.91 15.73 -10.01
CA ILE A 147 -11.63 15.10 -9.67
C ILE A 147 -11.75 14.09 -8.53
N ASP A 148 -12.50 14.42 -7.47
CA ASP A 148 -12.66 13.53 -6.30
C ASP A 148 -13.41 12.25 -6.66
N SER A 149 -14.48 12.35 -7.48
CA SER A 149 -15.19 11.17 -7.98
C SER A 149 -14.35 10.37 -8.98
N GLY A 150 -13.49 11.02 -9.76
CA GLY A 150 -12.50 10.34 -10.62
C GLY A 150 -11.50 9.50 -9.82
N TYR A 151 -10.96 10.04 -8.73
CA TYR A 151 -10.12 9.27 -7.82
C TYR A 151 -10.89 8.14 -7.12
N THR A 152 -12.18 8.33 -6.82
CA THR A 152 -13.02 7.26 -6.26
C THR A 152 -13.17 6.10 -7.24
N ILE A 153 -13.43 6.37 -8.52
CA ILE A 153 -13.49 5.35 -9.57
C ILE A 153 -12.13 4.65 -9.70
N PHE A 154 -11.03 5.41 -9.71
CA PHE A 154 -9.69 4.85 -9.76
C PHE A 154 -9.41 3.94 -8.55
N TYR A 155 -9.84 4.34 -7.32
CA TYR A 155 -9.70 3.51 -6.14
C TYR A 155 -10.51 2.20 -6.20
N MET A 156 -11.67 2.21 -6.85
CA MET A 156 -12.44 0.98 -7.08
C MET A 156 -11.64 -0.06 -7.90
N SER A 157 -10.79 0.38 -8.85
CA SER A 157 -9.96 -0.54 -9.63
C SER A 157 -8.98 -1.34 -8.77
N ILE A 158 -8.45 -0.71 -7.70
CA ILE A 158 -7.57 -1.37 -6.72
C ILE A 158 -8.28 -2.55 -6.08
N ASN A 159 -9.51 -2.34 -5.61
CA ASN A 159 -10.27 -3.38 -4.91
C ASN A 159 -10.74 -4.50 -5.85
N ILE A 160 -11.19 -4.15 -7.06
CA ILE A 160 -11.56 -5.15 -8.08
C ILE A 160 -10.32 -5.97 -8.47
N GLY A 161 -9.17 -5.32 -8.70
CA GLY A 161 -7.92 -6.00 -9.00
C GLY A 161 -7.49 -6.95 -7.88
N SER A 162 -7.53 -6.50 -6.63
CA SER A 162 -7.14 -7.35 -5.49
C SER A 162 -8.05 -8.57 -5.33
N MET A 163 -9.37 -8.41 -5.50
CA MET A 163 -10.31 -9.54 -5.52
C MET A 163 -9.96 -10.56 -6.60
N LEU A 164 -9.74 -10.10 -7.84
CA LEU A 164 -9.36 -10.97 -8.95
C LEU A 164 -8.01 -11.66 -8.66
N GLY A 165 -7.06 -10.96 -8.08
CA GLY A 165 -5.76 -11.51 -7.71
C GLY A 165 -5.86 -12.65 -6.70
N PHE A 166 -6.55 -12.43 -5.58
CA PHE A 166 -6.74 -13.48 -4.58
C PHE A 166 -7.53 -14.68 -5.10
N LEU A 167 -8.54 -14.45 -5.96
CA LEU A 167 -9.34 -15.54 -6.54
C LEU A 167 -8.55 -16.31 -7.58
N VAL A 168 -8.00 -15.64 -8.59
CA VAL A 168 -7.37 -16.32 -9.74
C VAL A 168 -5.99 -16.87 -9.38
N CYS A 169 -5.10 -16.00 -8.88
CA CYS A 169 -3.74 -16.44 -8.53
C CYS A 169 -3.77 -17.35 -7.30
N GLY A 170 -4.64 -17.08 -6.32
CA GLY A 170 -4.80 -17.90 -5.14
C GLY A 170 -5.27 -19.31 -5.48
N TYR A 171 -6.31 -19.46 -6.29
CA TYR A 171 -6.78 -20.76 -6.74
C TYR A 171 -5.72 -21.54 -7.51
N LEU A 172 -5.11 -20.89 -8.51
CA LEU A 172 -4.08 -21.56 -9.32
C LEU A 172 -2.85 -21.91 -8.48
N GLY A 173 -2.43 -21.03 -7.58
CA GLY A 173 -1.28 -21.27 -6.70
C GLY A 173 -1.50 -22.43 -5.72
N GLU A 174 -2.62 -22.44 -5.01
CA GLU A 174 -2.87 -23.43 -3.95
C GLU A 174 -3.43 -24.76 -4.44
N LYS A 175 -4.17 -24.80 -5.58
CA LYS A 175 -4.87 -26.02 -6.06
C LYS A 175 -4.24 -26.62 -7.31
N VAL A 176 -3.49 -25.85 -8.11
CA VAL A 176 -2.85 -26.34 -9.34
C VAL A 176 -1.32 -26.40 -9.17
N GLY A 177 -0.73 -25.36 -8.59
CA GLY A 177 0.69 -25.26 -8.30
C GLY A 177 1.16 -23.81 -8.22
N TRP A 178 2.10 -23.52 -7.32
CA TRP A 178 2.54 -22.18 -6.97
C TRP A 178 2.98 -21.33 -8.18
N HIS A 179 3.72 -21.95 -9.09
CA HIS A 179 4.23 -21.26 -10.28
C HIS A 179 3.13 -20.88 -11.27
N TRP A 180 2.01 -21.62 -11.30
CA TRP A 180 0.82 -21.21 -12.06
C TRP A 180 0.16 -19.99 -11.48
N GLY A 181 0.12 -19.86 -10.15
CA GLY A 181 -0.38 -18.66 -9.48
C GLY A 181 0.45 -17.41 -9.81
N PHE A 182 1.78 -17.52 -9.73
CA PHE A 182 2.69 -16.43 -10.11
C PHE A 182 2.62 -16.13 -11.63
N GLY A 183 2.51 -17.15 -12.47
CA GLY A 183 2.36 -17.00 -13.91
C GLY A 183 1.05 -16.29 -14.29
N ALA A 184 -0.05 -16.58 -13.60
CA ALA A 184 -1.34 -15.91 -13.80
C ALA A 184 -1.26 -14.41 -13.50
N ALA A 185 -0.49 -14.01 -12.47
CA ALA A 185 -0.20 -12.61 -12.21
C ALA A 185 0.55 -11.95 -13.39
N GLY A 186 1.52 -12.66 -13.98
CA GLY A 186 2.24 -12.23 -15.18
C GLY A 186 1.33 -12.07 -16.40
N VAL A 187 0.41 -13.01 -16.61
CA VAL A 187 -0.58 -12.95 -17.70
C VAL A 187 -1.52 -11.75 -17.50
N GLY A 188 -2.04 -11.56 -16.29
CA GLY A 188 -2.87 -10.40 -15.97
C GLY A 188 -2.14 -9.09 -16.25
N MET A 189 -0.88 -8.99 -15.81
CA MET A 189 -0.10 -7.77 -16.07
C MET A 189 0.24 -7.58 -17.55
N THR A 190 0.39 -8.67 -18.32
CA THR A 190 0.54 -8.60 -19.78
C THR A 190 -0.68 -7.96 -20.42
N PHE A 191 -1.91 -8.33 -20.00
CA PHE A 191 -3.12 -7.65 -20.45
C PHE A 191 -3.10 -6.17 -20.10
N GLY A 192 -2.62 -5.81 -18.90
CA GLY A 192 -2.44 -4.41 -18.48
C GLY A 192 -1.49 -3.64 -19.40
N VAL A 193 -0.32 -4.21 -19.73
CA VAL A 193 0.65 -3.60 -20.65
C VAL A 193 0.06 -3.42 -22.05
N ILE A 194 -0.56 -4.48 -22.61
CA ILE A 194 -1.17 -4.43 -23.94
C ILE A 194 -2.25 -3.37 -23.97
N GLN A 195 -3.17 -3.37 -23.02
CA GLN A 195 -4.27 -2.41 -22.90
C GLN A 195 -3.71 -0.97 -22.79
N TYR A 196 -2.68 -0.75 -21.97
CA TYR A 196 -2.07 0.56 -21.82
C TYR A 196 -1.48 1.07 -23.13
N ILE A 197 -0.72 0.25 -23.86
CA ILE A 197 -0.11 0.62 -25.14
C ILE A 197 -1.17 1.05 -26.16
N PHE A 198 -2.30 0.31 -26.27
CA PHE A 198 -3.36 0.61 -27.22
C PHE A 198 -4.26 1.77 -26.81
N SER A 199 -4.30 2.12 -25.53
CA SER A 199 -5.22 3.15 -25.03
C SER A 199 -4.54 4.43 -24.51
N LYS A 200 -3.19 4.47 -24.43
CA LYS A 200 -2.42 5.61 -23.90
C LYS A 200 -2.72 6.95 -24.58
N ASP A 201 -3.08 6.93 -25.85
CA ASP A 201 -3.40 8.16 -26.59
C ASP A 201 -4.62 8.89 -26.00
N SER A 202 -5.47 8.17 -25.25
CA SER A 202 -6.58 8.77 -24.51
C SER A 202 -6.14 9.64 -23.31
N LEU A 203 -4.90 9.52 -22.88
CA LEU A 203 -4.31 10.32 -21.80
C LEU A 203 -3.92 11.73 -22.27
N GLY A 204 -3.77 11.93 -23.59
CA GLY A 204 -3.30 13.21 -24.16
C GLY A 204 -1.95 13.62 -23.58
N ASP A 205 -1.84 14.88 -23.18
CA ASP A 205 -0.59 15.45 -22.64
C ASP A 205 -0.37 15.17 -21.14
N ALA A 206 -1.33 14.54 -20.45
CA ALA A 206 -1.24 14.28 -19.02
C ALA A 206 -0.05 13.33 -18.71
N GLY A 207 0.99 13.82 -18.03
CA GLY A 207 2.18 13.05 -17.67
C GLY A 207 3.13 12.71 -18.84
N LEU A 208 2.97 13.36 -19.99
CA LEU A 208 3.78 13.04 -21.18
C LEU A 208 5.22 13.56 -21.06
N ILE A 209 5.39 14.75 -20.51
CA ILE A 209 6.68 15.47 -20.45
C ILE A 209 7.17 15.55 -18.99
N PRO A 210 8.49 15.40 -18.72
CA PRO A 210 9.05 15.66 -17.40
C PRO A 210 8.78 17.08 -16.91
N SER A 211 8.59 17.24 -15.62
CA SER A 211 8.40 18.53 -14.95
C SER A 211 9.76 19.17 -14.61
N LEU A 212 10.45 19.72 -15.62
CA LEU A 212 11.75 20.37 -15.45
C LEU A 212 11.57 21.88 -15.27
N GLU A 213 12.37 22.50 -14.39
CA GLU A 213 12.55 23.94 -14.33
C GLU A 213 13.51 24.42 -15.41
N GLU A 214 13.44 25.71 -15.83
CA GLU A 214 14.21 26.24 -16.97
C GLU A 214 15.73 26.06 -16.88
N GLU A 215 16.28 26.00 -15.67
CA GLU A 215 17.72 25.80 -15.42
C GLU A 215 18.14 24.33 -15.23
N GLU A 216 17.20 23.39 -15.23
CA GLU A 216 17.49 21.99 -14.96
C GLU A 216 18.00 21.23 -16.18
N ASN A 217 19.08 20.47 -15.99
CA ASN A 217 19.73 19.69 -17.04
C ASN A 217 19.31 18.23 -17.02
N GLN A 218 18.36 17.85 -17.89
CA GLN A 218 17.83 16.49 -18.02
C GLN A 218 18.95 15.46 -18.29
N SER A 219 19.99 15.81 -19.07
CA SER A 219 21.09 14.91 -19.38
C SER A 219 21.87 14.52 -18.14
N ARG A 220 22.06 15.44 -17.17
CA ARG A 220 22.71 15.16 -15.89
C ARG A 220 21.87 14.20 -15.03
N TYR A 221 20.56 14.40 -14.99
CA TYR A 221 19.66 13.49 -14.27
C TYR A 221 19.65 12.10 -14.88
N PHE A 222 19.63 12.00 -16.20
CA PHE A 222 19.73 10.73 -16.91
C PHE A 222 21.06 10.02 -16.64
N SER A 223 22.19 10.72 -16.64
CA SER A 223 23.50 10.15 -16.30
C SER A 223 23.55 9.62 -14.86
N ASN A 224 23.00 10.38 -13.90
CA ASN A 224 22.93 9.96 -12.51
C ASN A 224 22.04 8.72 -12.35
N PHE A 225 20.92 8.64 -13.06
CA PHE A 225 20.04 7.48 -13.10
C PHE A 225 20.76 6.25 -13.66
N LEU A 226 21.51 6.38 -14.75
CA LEU A 226 22.29 5.27 -15.32
C LEU A 226 23.36 4.77 -14.33
N ILE A 227 24.10 5.68 -13.70
CA ILE A 227 25.11 5.32 -12.70
C ILE A 227 24.45 4.57 -11.54
N GLY A 228 23.34 5.12 -10.98
CA GLY A 228 22.61 4.47 -9.90
C GLY A 228 22.05 3.10 -10.30
N SER A 229 21.52 2.96 -11.52
CA SER A 229 21.00 1.68 -12.03
C SER A 229 22.10 0.64 -12.21
N VAL A 230 23.28 1.05 -12.70
CA VAL A 230 24.45 0.15 -12.82
C VAL A 230 24.92 -0.29 -11.45
N LEU A 231 25.08 0.63 -10.49
CA LEU A 231 25.50 0.28 -9.13
C LEU A 231 24.51 -0.66 -8.44
N LEU A 232 23.20 -0.40 -8.57
CA LEU A 232 22.15 -1.27 -8.04
C LEU A 232 22.20 -2.66 -8.70
N SER A 233 22.38 -2.72 -10.02
CA SER A 233 22.50 -3.99 -10.76
C SER A 233 23.72 -4.78 -10.32
N LEU A 234 24.88 -4.13 -10.14
CA LEU A 234 26.10 -4.77 -9.64
C LEU A 234 25.91 -5.30 -8.22
N LEU A 235 25.21 -4.55 -7.34
CA LEU A 235 24.89 -4.99 -5.99
C LEU A 235 24.00 -6.23 -6.02
N ILE A 236 22.93 -6.23 -6.81
CA ILE A 236 22.04 -7.38 -6.97
C ILE A 236 22.80 -8.58 -7.52
N ILE A 237 23.57 -8.43 -8.61
CA ILE A 237 24.35 -9.49 -9.22
C ILE A 237 25.36 -10.07 -8.21
N SER A 238 26.05 -9.22 -7.43
CA SER A 238 27.01 -9.69 -6.43
C SER A 238 26.37 -10.55 -5.34
N ALA A 239 25.14 -10.21 -4.92
CA ALA A 239 24.36 -11.02 -4.00
C ALA A 239 23.98 -12.38 -4.63
N PHE A 240 23.51 -12.39 -5.88
CA PHE A 240 23.15 -13.61 -6.61
C PHE A 240 24.36 -14.53 -6.87
N LEU A 241 25.56 -13.97 -7.01
CA LEU A 241 26.80 -14.72 -7.11
C LEU A 241 27.29 -15.26 -5.75
N GLY A 242 26.61 -14.91 -4.66
CA GLY A 242 26.98 -15.38 -3.32
C GLY A 242 28.24 -14.72 -2.75
N LEU A 243 28.63 -13.53 -3.27
CA LEU A 243 29.78 -12.79 -2.77
C LEU A 243 29.58 -12.27 -1.35
N TRP A 244 28.34 -12.11 -0.96
CA TRP A 244 27.90 -11.75 0.40
C TRP A 244 26.50 -12.29 0.65
N THR A 245 26.23 -12.58 1.92
CA THR A 245 24.91 -13.02 2.40
C THR A 245 24.52 -12.18 3.61
N ILE A 246 23.27 -11.75 3.65
CA ILE A 246 22.72 -11.08 4.83
C ILE A 246 21.51 -11.90 5.28
N ASP A 247 21.44 -12.13 6.57
CA ASP A 247 20.28 -12.71 7.19
C ASP A 247 19.03 -11.83 6.89
N PRO A 248 17.92 -12.41 6.37
CA PRO A 248 16.72 -11.63 6.05
C PRO A 248 16.15 -10.86 7.24
N GLN A 249 16.24 -11.37 8.47
CA GLN A 249 15.77 -10.67 9.65
C GLN A 249 16.62 -9.41 9.91
N VAL A 250 17.95 -9.55 9.83
CA VAL A 250 18.88 -8.42 9.96
C VAL A 250 18.66 -7.39 8.86
N LEU A 251 18.47 -7.84 7.62
CA LEU A 251 18.20 -6.95 6.49
C LEU A 251 16.88 -6.17 6.68
N ASN A 252 15.82 -6.85 7.13
CA ASN A 252 14.54 -6.19 7.40
C ASN A 252 14.69 -5.14 8.51
N GLN A 253 15.42 -5.46 9.58
CA GLN A 253 15.72 -4.49 10.66
C GLN A 253 16.48 -3.27 10.14
N LEU A 254 17.50 -3.47 9.32
CA LEU A 254 18.28 -2.38 8.73
C LEU A 254 17.42 -1.49 7.83
N ILE A 255 16.54 -2.07 7.00
CA ILE A 255 15.60 -1.33 6.15
C ILE A 255 14.65 -0.50 7.01
N VAL A 256 14.04 -1.09 8.05
CA VAL A 256 13.14 -0.39 8.97
C VAL A 256 13.85 0.76 9.66
N TYR A 257 15.07 0.55 10.17
CA TYR A 257 15.84 1.61 10.83
C TYR A 257 16.23 2.72 9.84
N LEU A 258 16.60 2.38 8.61
CA LEU A 258 16.92 3.37 7.58
C LEU A 258 15.69 4.24 7.25
N ILE A 259 14.53 3.63 7.03
CA ILE A 259 13.29 4.34 6.73
C ILE A 259 12.87 5.23 7.90
N LEU A 260 12.95 4.72 9.13
CA LEU A 260 12.66 5.47 10.34
C LEU A 260 13.59 6.67 10.48
N LEU A 261 14.89 6.47 10.26
CA LEU A 261 15.89 7.55 10.32
C LEU A 261 15.58 8.65 9.28
N VAL A 262 15.25 8.26 8.05
CA VAL A 262 14.85 9.22 6.99
C VAL A 262 13.61 10.01 7.41
N ALA A 263 12.57 9.33 7.94
CA ALA A 263 11.36 9.99 8.40
C ALA A 263 11.63 10.96 9.56
N VAL A 264 12.35 10.51 10.59
CA VAL A 264 12.72 11.34 11.74
C VAL A 264 13.55 12.55 11.31
N PHE A 265 14.60 12.32 10.51
CA PHE A 265 15.44 13.39 9.99
C PHE A 265 14.62 14.44 9.22
N TYR A 266 13.67 14.01 8.39
CA TYR A 266 12.85 14.91 7.61
C TYR A 266 11.89 15.74 8.48
N PHE A 267 11.21 15.14 9.46
CA PHE A 267 10.36 15.88 10.39
C PHE A 267 11.16 16.87 11.25
N VAL A 268 12.34 16.46 11.73
CA VAL A 268 13.26 17.32 12.49
C VAL A 268 13.74 18.48 11.61
N TYR A 269 14.12 18.22 10.36
CA TYR A 269 14.51 19.26 9.39
C TYR A 269 13.38 20.28 9.19
N LEU A 270 12.15 19.82 8.96
CA LEU A 270 11.01 20.73 8.80
C LEU A 270 10.78 21.58 10.04
N TYR A 271 10.85 20.97 11.20
CA TYR A 271 10.54 21.67 12.46
C TYR A 271 11.61 22.70 12.88
N LEU A 272 12.89 22.41 12.66
CA LEU A 272 14.02 23.23 13.11
C LEU A 272 14.60 24.14 12.02
N PHE A 273 14.70 23.68 10.78
CA PHE A 273 15.50 24.33 9.73
C PHE A 273 14.69 24.88 8.56
N ALA A 274 13.44 24.45 8.37
CA ALA A 274 12.62 24.88 7.24
C ALA A 274 12.03 26.29 7.37
N GLY A 275 12.28 27.01 8.47
CA GLY A 275 11.78 28.36 8.69
C GLY A 275 10.25 28.45 8.73
N LEU A 276 9.58 27.44 9.29
CA LEU A 276 8.13 27.37 9.42
C LEU A 276 7.63 28.34 10.51
N ASN A 277 6.49 28.98 10.26
CA ASN A 277 5.79 29.75 11.28
C ASN A 277 5.12 28.84 12.32
N LYS A 278 4.51 29.42 13.37
CA LYS A 278 3.93 28.68 14.49
C LYS A 278 2.76 27.79 14.06
N ALA A 279 1.89 28.28 13.16
CA ALA A 279 0.75 27.52 12.64
C ALA A 279 1.21 26.35 11.76
N GLU A 280 2.19 26.60 10.86
CA GLU A 280 2.78 25.54 10.05
C GLU A 280 3.45 24.45 10.91
N LYS A 281 4.14 24.82 12.00
CA LYS A 281 4.71 23.86 12.96
C LYS A 281 3.62 23.04 13.67
N GLY A 282 2.49 23.65 14.02
CA GLY A 282 1.31 22.94 14.54
C GLY A 282 0.78 21.89 13.56
N ASN A 283 0.65 22.27 12.29
CA ASN A 283 0.24 21.36 11.22
C ASN A 283 1.23 20.19 11.02
N ILE A 284 2.54 20.46 11.05
CA ILE A 284 3.58 19.42 10.95
C ILE A 284 3.52 18.47 12.15
N SER A 285 3.30 18.99 13.36
CA SER A 285 3.14 18.13 14.55
C SER A 285 1.92 17.22 14.44
N MET A 286 0.80 17.72 13.90
CA MET A 286 -0.37 16.89 13.60
C MET A 286 -0.07 15.84 12.53
N LEU A 287 0.58 16.21 11.43
CA LEU A 287 0.95 15.27 10.38
C LEU A 287 1.91 14.19 10.88
N LEU A 288 2.82 14.49 11.80
CA LEU A 288 3.68 13.51 12.46
C LEU A 288 2.85 12.48 13.28
N LEU A 289 1.84 12.93 14.02
CA LEU A 289 0.96 12.03 14.77
C LEU A 289 0.13 11.14 13.83
N LEU A 290 -0.40 11.72 12.75
CA LEU A 290 -1.11 10.95 11.73
C LEU A 290 -0.19 9.95 11.04
N PHE A 291 1.08 10.32 10.79
CA PHE A 291 2.09 9.42 10.24
C PHE A 291 2.34 8.22 11.17
N ILE A 292 2.51 8.45 12.47
CA ILE A 292 2.68 7.37 13.45
C ILE A 292 1.44 6.47 13.49
N GLY A 293 0.24 7.06 13.51
CA GLY A 293 -1.02 6.32 13.44
C GLY A 293 -1.14 5.48 12.17
N SER A 294 -0.75 6.05 11.02
CA SER A 294 -0.70 5.35 9.73
C SER A 294 0.26 4.16 9.76
N VAL A 295 1.48 4.33 10.28
CA VAL A 295 2.47 3.25 10.40
C VAL A 295 1.93 2.09 11.22
N LEU A 296 1.36 2.36 12.39
CA LEU A 296 0.85 1.30 13.28
C LEU A 296 -0.40 0.62 12.70
N PHE A 297 -1.29 1.39 12.08
CA PHE A 297 -2.47 0.85 11.42
C PHE A 297 -2.09 -0.09 10.27
N TRP A 298 -1.25 0.37 9.35
CA TRP A 298 -0.85 -0.44 8.19
C TRP A 298 0.05 -1.62 8.59
N ALA A 299 0.84 -1.51 9.67
CA ALA A 299 1.58 -2.65 10.20
C ALA A 299 0.65 -3.77 10.74
N GLY A 300 -0.46 -3.39 11.36
CA GLY A 300 -1.54 -4.33 11.71
C GLY A 300 -2.23 -4.89 10.45
N PHE A 301 -2.59 -4.03 9.50
CA PHE A 301 -3.27 -4.45 8.27
C PHE A 301 -2.44 -5.45 7.44
N ASP A 302 -1.14 -5.26 7.37
CA ASP A 302 -0.21 -6.14 6.64
C ASP A 302 -0.05 -7.53 7.27
N GLN A 303 -0.55 -7.75 8.50
CA GLN A 303 -0.69 -9.10 9.06
C GLN A 303 -1.63 -9.98 8.21
N GLY A 304 -2.55 -9.39 7.44
CA GLY A 304 -3.42 -10.09 6.50
C GLY A 304 -2.67 -10.91 5.44
N GLY A 305 -1.49 -10.49 5.02
CA GLY A 305 -0.65 -11.23 4.05
C GLY A 305 0.45 -12.08 4.71
N SER A 306 0.64 -12.00 6.03
CA SER A 306 1.66 -12.73 6.79
C SER A 306 1.04 -13.64 7.86
N SER A 307 0.98 -13.21 9.11
CA SER A 307 0.53 -14.03 10.24
C SER A 307 -0.91 -14.54 10.10
N LEU A 308 -1.85 -13.67 9.69
CA LEU A 308 -3.25 -14.09 9.49
C LEU A 308 -3.41 -15.02 8.28
N ASN A 309 -2.56 -14.90 7.26
CA ASN A 309 -2.57 -15.78 6.10
C ASN A 309 -2.08 -17.18 6.44
N LEU A 310 -1.02 -17.31 7.26
CA LEU A 310 -0.58 -18.60 7.80
C LEU A 310 -1.64 -19.20 8.72
N PHE A 311 -2.23 -18.40 9.61
CA PHE A 311 -3.34 -18.86 10.44
C PHE A 311 -4.52 -19.39 9.59
N ALA A 312 -4.85 -18.66 8.50
CA ALA A 312 -5.90 -19.10 7.57
C ALA A 312 -5.60 -20.48 6.97
N LYS A 313 -4.35 -20.73 6.61
CA LYS A 313 -3.94 -21.97 5.94
C LYS A 313 -3.83 -23.15 6.89
N ASP A 314 -3.18 -22.96 8.04
CA ASP A 314 -2.77 -24.06 8.89
C ASP A 314 -3.77 -24.34 10.04
N TYR A 315 -4.48 -23.29 10.52
CA TYR A 315 -5.31 -23.35 11.72
C TYR A 315 -6.79 -22.98 11.50
N THR A 316 -7.22 -22.81 10.23
CA THR A 316 -8.63 -22.53 9.93
C THR A 316 -9.28 -23.73 9.23
N ASP A 317 -10.50 -24.06 9.62
CA ASP A 317 -11.30 -25.03 8.88
C ASP A 317 -11.81 -24.40 7.58
N LEU A 318 -11.16 -24.78 6.47
CA LEU A 318 -11.44 -24.28 5.12
C LEU A 318 -12.46 -25.12 4.35
N PHE A 319 -13.01 -26.19 4.98
CA PHE A 319 -14.02 -27.03 4.33
C PHE A 319 -15.39 -26.35 4.38
N ILE A 320 -15.90 -25.95 3.19
CA ILE A 320 -17.21 -25.33 3.03
C ILE A 320 -17.98 -26.16 1.98
N PHE A 321 -19.13 -26.71 2.36
CA PHE A 321 -19.98 -27.54 1.51
C PHE A 321 -19.23 -28.70 0.83
N GLY A 322 -18.27 -29.30 1.54
CA GLY A 322 -17.51 -30.47 1.02
C GLY A 322 -16.36 -30.13 0.08
N TRP A 323 -16.07 -28.81 -0.09
CA TRP A 323 -14.93 -28.33 -0.86
C TRP A 323 -13.95 -27.57 0.02
N GLU A 324 -12.67 -27.90 -0.10
CA GLU A 324 -11.61 -27.19 0.61
C GLU A 324 -11.24 -25.91 -0.15
N MET A 325 -11.63 -24.77 0.42
CA MET A 325 -11.37 -23.44 -0.12
C MET A 325 -9.88 -23.07 0.00
N PRO A 326 -9.27 -22.39 -1.00
CA PRO A 326 -7.95 -21.79 -0.83
C PRO A 326 -7.92 -20.77 0.33
N ALA A 327 -6.85 -20.78 1.12
CA ALA A 327 -6.71 -19.85 2.24
C ALA A 327 -6.70 -18.38 1.79
N THR A 328 -6.11 -18.10 0.62
CA THR A 328 -6.08 -16.79 -0.01
C THR A 328 -7.46 -16.20 -0.30
N PHE A 329 -8.51 -17.04 -0.46
CA PHE A 329 -9.88 -16.56 -0.68
C PHE A 329 -10.44 -15.77 0.50
N LEU A 330 -9.97 -16.03 1.73
CA LEU A 330 -10.36 -15.25 2.89
C LEU A 330 -9.88 -13.78 2.80
N GLN A 331 -8.79 -13.53 2.08
CA GLN A 331 -8.31 -12.15 1.85
C GLN A 331 -9.21 -11.36 0.88
N VAL A 332 -10.09 -12.02 0.11
CA VAL A 332 -11.13 -11.36 -0.71
C VAL A 332 -12.11 -10.59 0.15
N ALA A 333 -12.29 -10.99 1.41
CA ALA A 333 -13.24 -10.36 2.32
C ALA A 333 -13.00 -8.84 2.47
N ASN A 334 -11.74 -8.40 2.62
CA ASN A 334 -11.43 -6.98 2.76
C ASN A 334 -11.84 -6.15 1.53
N PRO A 335 -11.31 -6.37 0.30
CA PRO A 335 -11.69 -5.57 -0.85
C PRO A 335 -13.18 -5.66 -1.19
N LEU A 336 -13.83 -6.79 -0.96
CA LEU A 336 -15.27 -6.92 -1.13
C LEU A 336 -16.02 -6.04 -0.14
N MET A 337 -15.63 -6.08 1.14
CA MET A 337 -16.23 -5.23 2.17
C MET A 337 -15.98 -3.74 1.92
N VAL A 338 -14.79 -3.35 1.41
CA VAL A 338 -14.52 -1.97 1.01
C VAL A 338 -15.52 -1.52 -0.04
N VAL A 339 -15.74 -2.31 -1.10
CA VAL A 339 -16.69 -1.96 -2.17
C VAL A 339 -18.12 -1.83 -1.64
N ILE A 340 -18.53 -2.71 -0.71
CA ILE A 340 -19.85 -2.70 -0.11
C ILE A 340 -20.02 -1.51 0.85
N PHE A 341 -19.08 -1.31 1.77
CA PHE A 341 -19.24 -0.34 2.87
C PHE A 341 -18.81 1.08 2.54
N ALA A 342 -17.94 1.32 1.54
CA ALA A 342 -17.48 2.67 1.21
C ALA A 342 -18.63 3.66 0.91
N PRO A 343 -19.69 3.32 0.14
CA PRO A 343 -20.82 4.21 -0.07
C PRO A 343 -21.58 4.54 1.21
N PHE A 344 -21.74 3.56 2.12
CA PHE A 344 -22.40 3.77 3.41
C PHE A 344 -21.57 4.68 4.31
N PHE A 345 -20.26 4.51 4.34
CA PHE A 345 -19.36 5.39 5.09
C PHE A 345 -19.34 6.81 4.55
N ALA A 346 -19.34 6.99 3.23
CA ALA A 346 -19.44 8.30 2.61
C ALA A 346 -20.76 9.00 3.02
N ALA A 347 -21.89 8.29 2.94
CA ALA A 347 -23.19 8.82 3.37
C ALA A 347 -23.22 9.11 4.89
N PHE A 348 -22.60 8.27 5.70
CA PHE A 348 -22.49 8.45 7.15
C PHE A 348 -21.74 9.74 7.51
N TRP A 349 -20.56 9.97 6.92
CA TRP A 349 -19.78 11.19 7.16
C TRP A 349 -20.52 12.45 6.70
N ILE A 350 -21.18 12.43 5.53
CA ILE A 350 -21.98 13.55 5.03
C ILE A 350 -23.13 13.85 6.00
N ASN A 351 -23.79 12.81 6.52
CA ASN A 351 -24.92 12.99 7.45
C ASN A 351 -24.48 13.55 8.81
N LEU A 352 -23.31 13.10 9.32
CA LEU A 352 -22.71 13.67 10.53
C LEU A 352 -22.35 15.15 10.32
N GLY A 353 -21.75 15.50 9.18
CA GLY A 353 -21.42 16.89 8.85
C GLY A 353 -22.68 17.78 8.80
N LYS A 354 -23.78 17.32 8.20
CA LYS A 354 -25.07 18.05 8.18
C LYS A 354 -25.66 18.28 9.57
N ARG A 355 -25.31 17.45 10.55
CA ARG A 355 -25.76 17.57 11.94
C ARG A 355 -24.79 18.31 12.85
N ASN A 356 -23.70 18.87 12.32
CA ASN A 356 -22.58 19.46 13.08
C ASN A 356 -21.94 18.48 14.09
N LEU A 357 -21.95 17.18 13.78
CA LEU A 357 -21.36 16.10 14.56
C LEU A 357 -20.16 15.48 13.84
N ASP A 358 -19.58 16.15 12.83
CA ASP A 358 -18.44 15.62 12.08
C ASP A 358 -17.22 15.46 12.99
N LEU A 359 -16.54 14.35 12.82
CA LEU A 359 -15.31 14.06 13.54
C LEU A 359 -14.14 14.77 12.84
N ASP A 360 -13.24 15.33 13.62
CA ASP A 360 -12.00 15.88 13.12
C ASP A 360 -11.08 14.77 12.57
N THR A 361 -10.11 15.17 11.75
CA THR A 361 -9.13 14.24 11.17
C THR A 361 -8.46 13.32 12.20
N PRO A 362 -7.91 13.80 13.34
CA PRO A 362 -7.33 12.92 14.36
C PRO A 362 -8.33 11.97 15.01
N GLN A 363 -9.61 12.38 15.15
CA GLN A 363 -10.66 11.52 15.71
C GLN A 363 -11.04 10.39 14.75
N LYS A 364 -11.14 10.67 13.43
CA LYS A 364 -11.36 9.63 12.40
C LYS A 364 -10.23 8.62 12.40
N PHE A 365 -8.98 9.08 12.52
CA PHE A 365 -7.81 8.21 12.64
C PHE A 365 -7.84 7.36 13.90
N ALA A 366 -8.14 7.95 15.05
CA ALA A 366 -8.27 7.23 16.32
C ALA A 366 -9.33 6.14 16.24
N LEU A 367 -10.50 6.44 15.65
CA LEU A 367 -11.55 5.46 15.42
C LEU A 367 -11.06 4.30 14.54
N GLY A 368 -10.32 4.59 13.47
CA GLY A 368 -9.69 3.58 12.62
C GLY A 368 -8.75 2.66 13.40
N CYS A 369 -7.88 3.22 14.25
CA CYS A 369 -6.97 2.45 15.09
C CYS A 369 -7.72 1.57 16.11
N PHE A 370 -8.78 2.08 16.73
CA PHE A 370 -9.58 1.28 17.68
C PHE A 370 -10.34 0.15 16.99
N LEU A 371 -10.89 0.38 15.80
CA LEU A 371 -11.55 -0.67 15.02
C LEU A 371 -10.57 -1.78 14.63
N MET A 372 -9.36 -1.43 14.21
CA MET A 372 -8.29 -2.40 13.94
C MET A 372 -7.94 -3.20 15.20
N ALA A 373 -7.83 -2.54 16.36
CA ALA A 373 -7.56 -3.19 17.64
C ALA A 373 -8.68 -4.18 18.02
N ILE A 374 -9.95 -3.83 17.80
CA ILE A 374 -11.10 -4.74 18.01
C ILE A 374 -10.98 -5.97 17.11
N GLY A 375 -10.57 -5.81 15.85
CA GLY A 375 -10.35 -6.94 14.95
C GLY A 375 -9.31 -7.92 15.48
N PHE A 376 -8.17 -7.43 15.99
CA PHE A 376 -7.16 -8.29 16.61
C PHE A 376 -7.64 -8.90 17.93
N PHE A 377 -8.43 -8.18 18.72
CA PHE A 377 -9.04 -8.74 19.91
C PHE A 377 -9.96 -9.94 19.60
N VAL A 378 -10.77 -9.83 18.55
CA VAL A 378 -11.58 -10.95 18.03
C VAL A 378 -10.69 -12.10 17.59
N MET A 379 -9.54 -11.81 16.96
CA MET A 379 -8.64 -12.84 16.47
C MET A 379 -7.96 -13.63 17.59
N ILE A 380 -7.71 -13.03 18.77
CA ILE A 380 -7.18 -13.75 19.94
C ILE A 380 -8.10 -14.92 20.30
N PHE A 381 -9.42 -14.72 20.35
CA PHE A 381 -10.36 -15.83 20.60
C PHE A 381 -10.32 -16.88 19.47
N GLY A 382 -10.12 -16.45 18.22
CA GLY A 382 -9.94 -17.39 17.11
C GLY A 382 -8.72 -18.29 17.29
N VAL A 383 -7.61 -17.73 17.81
CA VAL A 383 -6.40 -18.51 18.13
C VAL A 383 -6.63 -19.45 19.31
N GLU A 384 -7.29 -18.99 20.38
CA GLU A 384 -7.64 -19.85 21.52
C GLU A 384 -8.47 -21.06 21.10
N VAL A 385 -9.50 -20.84 20.26
CA VAL A 385 -10.32 -21.94 19.70
C VAL A 385 -9.47 -22.90 18.87
N ALA A 386 -8.51 -22.41 18.08
CA ALA A 386 -7.62 -23.27 17.30
C ALA A 386 -6.66 -24.09 18.19
N LEU A 387 -6.19 -23.50 19.29
CA LEU A 387 -5.34 -24.21 20.26
C LEU A 387 -6.09 -25.35 20.99
N GLU A 388 -7.40 -25.16 21.23
CA GLU A 388 -8.23 -26.17 21.88
C GLU A 388 -8.74 -27.29 20.92
N ASN A 389 -9.05 -26.91 19.65
CA ASN A 389 -9.75 -27.79 18.72
C ASN A 389 -8.94 -28.08 17.44
N GLU A 390 -7.63 -27.80 17.41
CA GLU A 390 -6.72 -27.87 16.27
C GLU A 390 -7.03 -26.87 15.15
N LYS A 391 -8.32 -26.57 14.89
CA LYS A 391 -8.78 -25.61 13.88
C LYS A 391 -9.90 -24.71 14.39
N ALA A 392 -9.88 -23.45 13.94
CA ALA A 392 -10.94 -22.48 14.16
C ALA A 392 -11.80 -22.31 12.90
N GLY A 393 -13.06 -21.95 13.10
CA GLY A 393 -13.95 -21.65 11.96
C GLY A 393 -13.60 -20.32 11.28
N VAL A 394 -13.89 -20.20 9.98
CA VAL A 394 -13.62 -19.02 9.14
C VAL A 394 -14.21 -17.71 9.69
N LYS A 395 -15.24 -17.80 10.53
CA LYS A 395 -15.94 -16.62 11.12
C LYS A 395 -14.99 -15.67 11.85
N TRP A 396 -13.95 -16.19 12.51
CA TRP A 396 -13.00 -15.37 13.27
C TRP A 396 -12.20 -14.45 12.37
N LEU A 397 -11.66 -14.98 11.26
CA LEU A 397 -10.96 -14.19 10.26
C LEU A 397 -11.88 -13.20 9.54
N LEU A 398 -13.10 -13.62 9.19
CA LEU A 398 -14.09 -12.73 8.53
C LEU A 398 -14.49 -11.56 9.44
N LEU A 399 -14.70 -11.80 10.75
CA LEU A 399 -14.97 -10.73 11.71
C LEU A 399 -13.76 -9.81 11.88
N THR A 400 -12.56 -10.36 11.95
CA THR A 400 -11.32 -9.58 11.99
C THR A 400 -11.21 -8.68 10.77
N TYR A 401 -11.36 -9.22 9.56
CA TYR A 401 -11.33 -8.43 8.32
C TYR A 401 -12.46 -7.39 8.24
N LEU A 402 -13.62 -7.66 8.82
CA LEU A 402 -14.70 -6.67 8.91
C LEU A 402 -14.22 -5.44 9.71
N PHE A 403 -13.72 -5.64 10.93
CA PHE A 403 -13.25 -4.53 11.75
C PHE A 403 -12.03 -3.81 11.14
N HIS A 404 -11.11 -4.54 10.52
CA HIS A 404 -9.98 -3.97 9.80
C HIS A 404 -10.44 -3.10 8.63
N THR A 405 -11.44 -3.55 7.85
CA THR A 405 -12.01 -2.79 6.73
C THR A 405 -12.75 -1.53 7.20
N LEU A 406 -13.54 -1.63 8.28
CA LEU A 406 -14.20 -0.46 8.84
C LEU A 406 -13.17 0.57 9.34
N GLY A 407 -12.07 0.10 9.94
CA GLY A 407 -10.94 0.94 10.33
C GLY A 407 -10.25 1.60 9.14
N GLU A 408 -10.02 0.85 8.07
CA GLU A 408 -9.44 1.35 6.82
C GLU A 408 -10.27 2.48 6.20
N LEU A 409 -11.60 2.32 6.16
CA LEU A 409 -12.51 3.34 5.64
C LEU A 409 -12.53 4.63 6.48
N CYS A 410 -12.18 4.55 7.76
CA CYS A 410 -12.00 5.73 8.61
C CYS A 410 -10.66 6.45 8.37
N LEU A 411 -9.61 5.73 7.98
CA LEU A 411 -8.24 6.23 7.98
C LEU A 411 -7.72 6.56 6.58
N SER A 412 -7.90 5.66 5.62
CA SER A 412 -7.22 5.72 4.32
C SER A 412 -7.52 6.99 3.51
N PRO A 413 -8.79 7.39 3.26
CA PRO A 413 -9.08 8.60 2.51
C PRO A 413 -8.72 9.88 3.29
N VAL A 414 -8.79 9.82 4.62
CA VAL A 414 -8.55 10.97 5.49
C VAL A 414 -7.08 11.35 5.55
N GLY A 415 -6.17 10.37 5.57
CA GLY A 415 -4.73 10.62 5.66
C GLY A 415 -4.14 11.33 4.44
N LEU A 416 -4.51 10.89 3.24
CA LEU A 416 -4.09 11.57 2.00
C LEU A 416 -4.63 13.00 1.93
N SER A 417 -5.91 13.19 2.25
CA SER A 417 -6.55 14.51 2.30
C SER A 417 -5.87 15.43 3.33
N ALA A 418 -5.60 14.93 4.54
CA ALA A 418 -4.92 15.68 5.59
C ALA A 418 -3.51 16.11 5.16
N THR A 419 -2.73 15.19 4.57
CA THR A 419 -1.40 15.50 4.05
C THR A 419 -1.46 16.61 3.00
N ALA A 420 -2.40 16.53 2.05
CA ALA A 420 -2.57 17.55 1.03
C ALA A 420 -3.01 18.91 1.60
N LYS A 421 -3.85 18.91 2.65
CA LYS A 421 -4.43 20.13 3.26
C LYS A 421 -3.46 20.85 4.21
N TYR A 422 -2.81 20.09 5.10
CA TYR A 422 -2.02 20.65 6.20
C TYR A 422 -0.53 20.83 5.90
N SER A 423 -0.04 20.30 4.77
CA SER A 423 1.35 20.48 4.37
C SER A 423 1.64 21.93 3.98
N PRO A 424 2.78 22.52 4.44
CA PRO A 424 3.24 23.83 3.98
C PRO A 424 3.37 23.84 2.45
N LYS A 425 2.91 24.92 1.79
CA LYS A 425 2.81 25.01 0.32
C LYS A 425 4.11 24.60 -0.41
N ARG A 426 5.26 25.05 0.13
CA ARG A 426 6.61 24.80 -0.44
C ARG A 426 7.11 23.37 -0.27
N TYR A 427 6.51 22.57 0.62
CA TYR A 427 6.94 21.19 0.91
C TYR A 427 5.86 20.14 0.57
N LYS A 428 4.78 20.52 -0.10
CA LYS A 428 3.60 19.68 -0.32
C LYS A 428 3.93 18.34 -1.02
N GLY A 429 4.73 18.37 -2.07
CA GLY A 429 5.16 17.17 -2.79
C GLY A 429 6.05 16.25 -1.93
N GLN A 430 6.99 16.84 -1.17
CA GLN A 430 7.85 16.09 -0.28
C GLN A 430 7.06 15.43 0.86
N MET A 431 6.10 16.15 1.45
CA MET A 431 5.23 15.61 2.50
C MET A 431 4.37 14.44 1.99
N MET A 432 3.93 14.50 0.74
CA MET A 432 3.22 13.37 0.12
C MET A 432 4.16 12.15 -0.05
N GLY A 433 5.42 12.37 -0.42
CA GLY A 433 6.44 11.32 -0.45
C GLY A 433 6.67 10.68 0.93
N ILE A 434 6.78 11.50 1.97
CA ILE A 434 6.91 11.05 3.37
C ILE A 434 5.65 10.28 3.80
N TRP A 435 4.47 10.71 3.37
CA TRP A 435 3.24 9.96 3.67
C TRP A 435 3.29 8.52 3.13
N PHE A 436 3.74 8.32 1.90
CA PHE A 436 3.94 6.96 1.35
C PHE A 436 5.03 6.17 2.08
N LEU A 437 6.02 6.87 2.67
CA LEU A 437 7.04 6.23 3.48
C LEU A 437 6.45 5.58 4.76
N SER A 438 5.27 6.05 5.24
CA SER A 438 4.56 5.38 6.33
C SER A 438 4.15 3.94 5.99
N SER A 439 3.68 3.71 4.77
CA SER A 439 3.34 2.36 4.29
C SER A 439 4.59 1.47 4.14
N SER A 440 5.72 2.06 3.71
CA SER A 440 7.00 1.35 3.64
C SER A 440 7.46 0.90 5.03
N LEU A 441 7.44 1.82 6.01
CA LEU A 441 7.80 1.54 7.40
C LEU A 441 6.85 0.50 8.03
N ALA A 442 5.56 0.62 7.75
CA ALA A 442 4.54 -0.30 8.24
C ALA A 442 4.78 -1.75 7.75
N ALA A 443 5.06 -1.93 6.45
CA ALA A 443 5.32 -3.26 5.88
C ALA A 443 6.58 -3.92 6.49
N GLY A 444 7.66 -3.15 6.66
CA GLY A 444 8.86 -3.63 7.33
C GLY A 444 8.60 -4.01 8.80
N LEU A 445 7.85 -3.16 9.54
CA LEU A 445 7.45 -3.44 10.92
C LEU A 445 6.53 -4.66 11.01
N ALA A 446 5.59 -4.84 10.07
CA ALA A 446 4.72 -6.01 10.03
C ALA A 446 5.54 -7.31 9.93
N GLY A 447 6.54 -7.33 9.05
CA GLY A 447 7.47 -8.45 8.92
C GLY A 447 8.28 -8.71 10.19
N LEU A 448 8.80 -7.66 10.86
CA LEU A 448 9.54 -7.80 12.12
C LEU A 448 8.67 -8.31 13.26
N LEU A 449 7.45 -7.79 13.41
CA LEU A 449 6.52 -8.22 14.45
C LEU A 449 6.09 -9.67 14.22
N ALA A 450 5.72 -10.02 12.99
CA ALA A 450 5.34 -11.38 12.64
C ALA A 450 6.51 -12.37 12.84
N SER A 451 7.73 -12.05 12.39
CA SER A 451 8.88 -12.93 12.52
C SER A 451 9.21 -13.26 13.98
N LYS A 452 9.28 -12.26 14.87
CA LYS A 452 9.54 -12.48 16.30
C LYS A 452 8.49 -13.33 16.98
N SER A 453 7.23 -13.24 16.53
CA SER A 453 6.12 -13.92 17.19
C SER A 453 5.96 -15.36 16.73
N PHE A 454 6.48 -15.74 15.57
CA PHE A 454 6.41 -17.11 15.07
C PHE A 454 7.54 -18.04 15.55
N GLU A 455 8.50 -17.53 16.35
CA GLU A 455 9.53 -18.38 16.98
C GLU A 455 8.95 -19.51 17.83
N SER A 456 7.76 -19.32 18.43
CA SER A 456 7.07 -20.31 19.27
C SER A 456 5.78 -20.87 18.61
N GLY A 457 5.57 -20.66 17.32
CA GLY A 457 4.39 -21.15 16.58
C GLY A 457 3.10 -20.42 16.95
N ILE A 458 1.95 -21.10 16.79
CA ILE A 458 0.61 -20.51 17.01
C ILE A 458 0.42 -19.97 18.43
N SER A 459 1.04 -20.56 19.45
CA SER A 459 0.89 -20.19 20.85
C SER A 459 1.39 -18.77 21.17
N SER A 460 2.23 -18.20 20.31
CA SER A 460 2.74 -16.83 20.45
C SER A 460 1.91 -15.77 19.69
N MET A 461 0.95 -16.17 18.88
CA MET A 461 0.08 -15.23 18.17
C MET A 461 -0.75 -14.32 19.10
N PRO A 462 -1.33 -14.78 20.22
CA PRO A 462 -2.05 -13.90 21.14
C PRO A 462 -1.17 -12.77 21.69
N ASP A 463 0.11 -13.04 21.96
CA ASP A 463 1.06 -12.02 22.42
C ASP A 463 1.34 -10.98 21.34
N LEU A 464 1.53 -11.40 20.08
CA LEU A 464 1.66 -10.52 18.93
C LEU A 464 0.43 -9.59 18.80
N PHE A 465 -0.75 -10.19 18.79
CA PHE A 465 -1.99 -9.44 18.64
C PHE A 465 -2.23 -8.48 19.80
N THR A 466 -1.89 -8.88 21.03
CA THR A 466 -1.94 -8.02 22.22
C THR A 466 -0.99 -6.82 22.09
N GLN A 467 0.25 -7.01 21.62
CA GLN A 467 1.18 -5.92 21.37
C GLN A 467 0.64 -4.94 20.32
N ILE A 468 0.06 -5.44 19.22
CA ILE A 468 -0.57 -4.61 18.20
C ILE A 468 -1.77 -3.84 18.78
N ILE A 469 -2.64 -4.48 19.56
CA ILE A 469 -3.78 -3.84 20.23
C ILE A 469 -3.30 -2.69 21.12
N ILE A 470 -2.31 -2.95 21.99
CA ILE A 470 -1.77 -1.93 22.88
C ILE A 470 -1.22 -0.74 22.10
N ALA A 471 -0.44 -0.98 21.04
CA ALA A 471 0.13 0.07 20.22
C ALA A 471 -0.96 0.90 19.52
N LEU A 472 -1.98 0.26 18.93
CA LEU A 472 -3.10 0.91 18.27
C LEU A 472 -3.98 1.72 19.25
N CYS A 473 -4.25 1.17 20.42
CA CYS A 473 -4.99 1.88 21.47
C CYS A 473 -4.20 3.08 21.99
N ALA A 474 -2.90 2.92 22.22
CA ALA A 474 -2.04 4.01 22.70
C ALA A 474 -2.00 5.17 21.70
N VAL A 475 -1.79 4.90 20.41
CA VAL A 475 -1.78 5.95 19.38
C VAL A 475 -3.18 6.55 19.16
N GLY A 476 -4.23 5.75 19.22
CA GLY A 476 -5.61 6.23 19.16
C GLY A 476 -5.93 7.22 20.28
N LEU A 477 -5.56 6.89 21.53
CA LEU A 477 -5.70 7.79 22.68
C LEU A 477 -4.84 9.05 22.52
N LEU A 478 -3.61 8.92 22.06
CA LEU A 478 -2.73 10.07 21.79
C LEU A 478 -3.34 11.02 20.76
N LEU A 479 -3.92 10.51 19.67
CA LEU A 479 -4.61 11.28 18.65
C LEU A 479 -5.82 12.04 19.22
N LEU A 480 -6.62 11.40 20.07
CA LEU A 480 -7.77 12.05 20.74
C LEU A 480 -7.35 13.16 21.69
N VAL A 481 -6.30 12.94 22.48
CA VAL A 481 -5.77 13.93 23.43
C VAL A 481 -5.17 15.12 22.67
N SER A 482 -4.34 14.84 21.66
CA SER A 482 -3.65 15.88 20.88
C SER A 482 -4.61 16.77 20.11
N ASN A 483 -5.76 16.26 19.67
CA ASN A 483 -6.78 17.05 18.99
C ASN A 483 -7.27 18.26 19.83
N ARG A 484 -7.36 18.11 21.15
CA ARG A 484 -7.74 19.21 22.06
C ARG A 484 -6.71 20.33 22.07
N PHE A 485 -5.42 19.99 22.01
CA PHE A 485 -4.34 20.99 22.02
C PHE A 485 -4.20 21.71 20.67
N ILE A 486 -4.41 21.00 19.55
CA ILE A 486 -4.35 21.58 18.20
C ILE A 486 -5.47 22.59 18.01
N LYS A 487 -6.71 22.25 18.36
CA LYS A 487 -7.86 23.16 18.31
C LYS A 487 -7.66 24.41 19.18
N ALA A 488 -7.11 24.24 20.38
CA ALA A 488 -6.82 25.40 21.24
C ALA A 488 -5.80 26.36 20.64
N THR A 489 -4.91 25.86 19.77
CA THR A 489 -3.90 26.69 19.08
C THR A 489 -4.52 27.41 17.86
N GLU A 490 -5.43 26.78 17.12
CA GLU A 490 -6.15 27.39 16.00
C GLU A 490 -7.06 28.52 16.47
N LEU A 491 -7.83 28.34 17.53
CA LEU A 491 -8.71 29.34 18.12
C LEU A 491 -7.95 30.59 18.58
N THR A 492 -6.75 30.42 19.17
CA THR A 492 -5.92 31.57 19.61
C THR A 492 -5.31 32.35 18.46
N GLU A 493 -5.18 31.82 17.25
CA GLU A 493 -4.69 32.54 16.07
C GLU A 493 -5.82 33.25 15.31
N GLU A 494 -7.03 32.67 15.23
CA GLU A 494 -8.20 33.35 14.70
C GLU A 494 -8.60 34.56 15.58
N GLU A 495 -8.56 34.43 16.89
CA GLU A 495 -8.79 35.57 17.82
C GLU A 495 -7.76 36.68 17.71
N LYS A 496 -6.50 36.37 17.31
CA LYS A 496 -5.44 37.38 17.09
C LYS A 496 -5.50 38.02 15.71
N GLY A 497 -6.18 37.39 14.73
CA GLY A 497 -6.38 37.93 13.39
C GLY A 497 -7.59 38.90 13.29
N VAL A 498 -8.37 39.03 14.34
CA VAL A 498 -9.54 39.93 14.43
C VAL A 498 -9.21 41.26 15.18
N LEU A 499 -7.99 41.41 15.68
CA LEU A 499 -7.46 42.66 16.24
C LEU A 499 -6.37 43.22 15.30
#